data_da4f0c1fea55fcf73a0c1fb48faaeca3
#
_entry.id   da4f0c1fea55fcf73a0c1fb48faaeca3
#
_cell.length_a   1.000
_cell.length_b   1.000
_cell.length_c   1.000
_cell.angle_alpha   90.00
_cell.angle_beta   90.00
_cell.angle_gamma   90.00
#
_symmetry.space_group_name_H-M   'P 1'
#
loop_
_entity.id
_entity.type
_entity.pdbx_description
1 polymer ?
#
loop_
_entity_poly.entity_id
_entity_poly.type
_entity_poly.pdbx_seq_one_letter_code
_entity_poly.pdbx_strand_id
1 'polypeptide(L)'
;EAMRLRDKLENYGRVEEVLSELVASLPEGELQQKADAKAIFKELKEKVLRDEILEHRQRLDGRKFDEIREITIDVGVLPRVHGSSVFTRGETQALVTATLGTAEDQQKIEMVDGESYKRFMLHYNFPPFSVGEVSFLRGPGRREVGHGALAERALLPVIPSEEKWPYTMRVVSDILESNGSSSMASVCGGTLALMDAGVPLSSPVAGMAMGLVMDEANGKYAVLSDIAGAEDHYGDMDFKVAGTATGITALQMDIKVAGITMGIMREALEQ
;
A
#
# COMPACT_ATOMS: atom_id res chain seq x y z
N GLU A 1 -15.43 -15.26 14.07
CA GLU A 1 -15.30 -14.18 15.08
C GLU A 1 -13.88 -13.63 15.14
N ALA A 2 -12.82 -14.45 15.26
CA ALA A 2 -11.42 -13.99 15.32
C ALA A 2 -11.05 -13.03 14.17
N MET A 3 -11.44 -13.33 12.94
CA MET A 3 -11.16 -12.51 11.75
C MET A 3 -11.94 -11.18 11.71
N ARG A 4 -12.91 -10.96 12.60
CA ARG A 4 -13.68 -9.70 12.69
C ARG A 4 -13.15 -8.72 13.74
N LEU A 5 -12.06 -9.05 14.40
CA LEU A 5 -11.38 -8.13 15.31
C LEU A 5 -10.73 -7.01 14.49
N ARG A 6 -10.95 -5.76 14.91
CA ARG A 6 -10.51 -4.57 14.16
C ARG A 6 -9.01 -4.33 14.31
N ASP A 7 -8.48 -4.52 15.52
CA ASP A 7 -7.05 -4.40 15.79
C ASP A 7 -6.28 -5.53 15.09
N LYS A 8 -5.28 -5.18 14.29
CA LYS A 8 -4.50 -6.12 13.48
C LYS A 8 -3.76 -7.16 14.32
N LEU A 9 -3.11 -6.72 15.42
CA LEU A 9 -2.30 -7.62 16.24
C LEU A 9 -3.19 -8.57 17.03
N GLU A 10 -4.30 -8.07 17.56
CA GLU A 10 -5.30 -8.90 18.25
C GLU A 10 -5.93 -9.91 17.30
N ASN A 11 -6.29 -9.48 16.07
CA ASN A 11 -6.83 -10.34 15.04
C ASN A 11 -5.86 -11.47 14.69
N TYR A 12 -4.61 -11.12 14.37
CA TYR A 12 -3.59 -12.11 14.02
C TYR A 12 -3.28 -13.05 15.19
N GLY A 13 -3.16 -12.53 16.40
CA GLY A 13 -2.94 -13.34 17.60
C GLY A 13 -4.06 -14.35 17.81
N ARG A 14 -5.32 -13.90 17.71
CA ARG A 14 -6.48 -14.79 17.92
C ARG A 14 -6.64 -15.83 16.81
N VAL A 15 -6.36 -15.47 15.56
CA VAL A 15 -6.37 -16.39 14.43
C VAL A 15 -5.27 -17.46 14.58
N GLU A 16 -4.07 -17.07 15.05
CA GLU A 16 -2.97 -18.00 15.29
C GLU A 16 -3.23 -18.93 16.50
N GLU A 17 -3.88 -18.43 17.57
CA GLU A 17 -4.34 -19.27 18.67
C GLU A 17 -5.28 -20.38 18.18
N VAL A 18 -6.30 -20.03 17.40
CA VAL A 18 -7.25 -21.01 16.84
C VAL A 18 -6.53 -22.05 15.96
N LEU A 19 -5.56 -21.63 15.15
CA LEU A 19 -4.75 -22.56 14.35
C LEU A 19 -3.89 -23.46 15.25
N SER A 20 -3.30 -22.90 16.28
CA SER A 20 -2.45 -23.64 17.25
C SER A 20 -3.26 -24.68 18.01
N GLU A 21 -4.45 -24.33 18.50
CA GLU A 21 -5.39 -25.25 19.14
C GLU A 21 -5.80 -26.40 18.20
N LEU A 22 -6.11 -26.07 16.92
CA LEU A 22 -6.43 -27.09 15.92
C LEU A 22 -5.25 -28.05 15.70
N VAL A 23 -4.05 -27.53 15.50
CA VAL A 23 -2.85 -28.36 15.26
C VAL A 23 -2.49 -29.20 16.50
N ALA A 24 -2.68 -28.67 17.72
CA ALA A 24 -2.46 -29.38 18.96
C ALA A 24 -3.46 -30.52 19.20
N SER A 25 -4.68 -30.41 18.66
CA SER A 25 -5.71 -31.46 18.74
C SER A 25 -5.42 -32.69 17.87
N LEU A 26 -4.47 -32.57 16.93
CA LEU A 26 -4.09 -33.66 16.02
C LEU A 26 -3.06 -34.60 16.69
N PRO A 27 -3.05 -35.91 16.32
CA PRO A 27 -2.14 -36.88 16.91
C PRO A 27 -0.66 -36.47 16.75
N GLU A 28 0.14 -36.78 17.75
CA GLU A 28 1.59 -36.59 17.66
C GLU A 28 2.21 -37.51 16.60
N GLY A 29 3.12 -36.96 15.77
CA GLY A 29 3.82 -37.72 14.72
C GLY A 29 3.17 -37.63 13.33
N GLU A 30 1.92 -37.19 13.20
CA GLU A 30 1.19 -37.07 11.93
C GLU A 30 1.52 -35.74 11.22
N LEU A 31 2.76 -35.59 10.74
CA LEU A 31 3.24 -34.35 10.08
C LEU A 31 2.39 -33.98 8.86
N GLN A 32 1.93 -34.96 8.07
CA GLN A 32 1.09 -34.72 6.90
C GLN A 32 -0.26 -34.14 7.30
N GLN A 33 -0.93 -34.71 8.30
CA GLN A 33 -2.22 -34.21 8.77
C GLN A 33 -2.11 -32.79 9.33
N LYS A 34 -1.01 -32.45 10.01
CA LYS A 34 -0.75 -31.08 10.48
C LYS A 34 -0.53 -30.11 9.29
N ALA A 35 0.14 -30.55 8.24
CA ALA A 35 0.33 -29.74 7.03
C ALA A 35 -1.01 -29.53 6.29
N ASP A 36 -1.81 -30.57 6.14
CA ASP A 36 -3.12 -30.52 5.51
C ASP A 36 -4.08 -29.61 6.30
N ALA A 37 -4.08 -29.72 7.64
CA ALA A 37 -4.89 -28.85 8.50
C ALA A 37 -4.55 -27.36 8.35
N LYS A 38 -3.25 -27.02 8.24
CA LYS A 38 -2.80 -25.64 7.98
C LYS A 38 -3.26 -25.16 6.60
N ALA A 39 -3.18 -26.01 5.57
CA ALA A 39 -3.64 -25.69 4.23
C ALA A 39 -5.15 -25.44 4.20
N ILE A 40 -5.95 -26.35 4.76
CA ILE A 40 -7.40 -26.21 4.87
C ILE A 40 -7.79 -24.98 5.69
N PHE A 41 -7.08 -24.70 6.77
CA PHE A 41 -7.33 -23.50 7.58
C PHE A 41 -7.10 -22.19 6.78
N LYS A 42 -6.08 -22.17 5.91
CA LYS A 42 -5.84 -21.05 5.00
C LYS A 42 -6.98 -20.88 4.01
N GLU A 43 -7.43 -21.96 3.37
CA GLU A 43 -8.58 -21.95 2.45
C GLU A 43 -9.87 -21.50 3.15
N LEU A 44 -10.08 -21.95 4.40
CA LEU A 44 -11.22 -21.54 5.20
C LEU A 44 -11.21 -20.04 5.51
N LYS A 45 -10.04 -19.45 5.81
CA LYS A 45 -9.93 -17.99 6.01
C LYS A 45 -10.30 -17.22 4.76
N GLU A 46 -9.80 -17.66 3.62
CA GLU A 46 -10.16 -17.06 2.32
C GLU A 46 -11.66 -17.16 2.08
N LYS A 47 -12.24 -18.35 2.25
CA LYS A 47 -13.68 -18.55 2.07
C LYS A 47 -14.50 -17.65 2.99
N VAL A 48 -14.15 -17.55 4.28
CA VAL A 48 -14.88 -16.70 5.23
C VAL A 48 -14.85 -15.24 4.78
N LEU A 49 -13.69 -14.70 4.37
CA LEU A 49 -13.61 -13.32 3.88
C LEU A 49 -14.48 -13.11 2.64
N ARG A 50 -14.41 -14.02 1.68
CA ARG A 50 -15.15 -13.93 0.42
C ARG A 50 -16.67 -14.04 0.66
N ASP A 51 -17.11 -14.97 1.51
CA ASP A 51 -18.53 -15.14 1.86
C ASP A 51 -19.07 -13.88 2.59
N GLU A 52 -18.31 -13.28 3.52
CA GLU A 52 -18.72 -12.04 4.19
C GLU A 52 -18.92 -10.91 3.17
N ILE A 53 -18.01 -10.75 2.23
CA ILE A 53 -18.09 -9.67 1.23
C ILE A 53 -19.19 -9.93 0.20
N LEU A 54 -19.25 -11.15 -0.38
CA LEU A 54 -20.13 -11.44 -1.52
C LEU A 54 -21.57 -11.76 -1.09
N GLU A 55 -21.76 -12.52 0.02
CA GLU A 55 -23.08 -12.97 0.46
C GLU A 55 -23.68 -12.04 1.51
N HIS A 56 -22.88 -11.61 2.50
CA HIS A 56 -23.37 -10.78 3.59
C HIS A 56 -23.19 -9.27 3.33
N ARG A 57 -22.48 -8.89 2.27
CA ARG A 57 -22.22 -7.50 1.88
C ARG A 57 -21.58 -6.70 3.01
N GLN A 58 -20.66 -7.33 3.76
CA GLN A 58 -19.96 -6.76 4.90
C GLN A 58 -18.46 -6.98 4.77
N ARG A 59 -17.65 -5.98 5.14
CA ARG A 59 -16.20 -6.14 5.32
C ARG A 59 -15.93 -6.67 6.73
N LEU A 60 -14.83 -7.41 6.91
CA LEU A 60 -14.47 -7.99 8.21
C LEU A 60 -14.21 -6.93 9.28
N ASP A 61 -13.71 -5.76 8.92
CA ASP A 61 -13.49 -4.62 9.82
C ASP A 61 -14.74 -3.76 10.05
N GLY A 62 -15.85 -4.10 9.41
CA GLY A 62 -17.15 -3.43 9.54
C GLY A 62 -17.31 -2.16 8.71
N ARG A 63 -16.33 -1.76 7.90
CA ARG A 63 -16.48 -0.63 6.95
C ARG A 63 -17.44 -0.97 5.82
N LYS A 64 -18.01 0.08 5.21
CA LYS A 64 -18.72 -0.03 3.93
C LYS A 64 -17.70 -0.25 2.80
N PHE A 65 -18.18 -0.62 1.62
CA PHE A 65 -17.31 -0.91 0.47
C PHE A 65 -16.59 0.31 -0.08
N ASP A 66 -17.21 1.47 0.04
CA ASP A 66 -16.68 2.79 -0.38
C ASP A 66 -16.03 3.58 0.77
N GLU A 67 -15.95 3.00 1.96
CA GLU A 67 -15.42 3.67 3.16
C GLU A 67 -13.91 3.50 3.28
N ILE A 68 -13.22 4.61 3.49
CA ILE A 68 -11.77 4.67 3.77
C ILE A 68 -11.52 4.65 5.29
N ARG A 69 -10.36 4.14 5.70
CA ARG A 69 -9.91 4.20 7.10
C ARG A 69 -9.66 5.64 7.52
N GLU A 70 -9.70 5.88 8.81
CA GLU A 70 -9.38 7.18 9.38
C GLU A 70 -7.99 7.65 8.94
N ILE A 71 -7.90 8.91 8.52
CA ILE A 71 -6.65 9.54 8.11
C ILE A 71 -6.26 10.58 9.15
N THR A 72 -5.03 10.48 9.65
CA THR A 72 -4.40 11.51 10.46
C THR A 72 -3.10 11.97 9.81
N ILE A 73 -2.79 13.27 9.91
CA ILE A 73 -1.68 13.91 9.22
C ILE A 73 -1.00 14.87 10.17
N ASP A 74 0.33 14.73 10.30
CA ASP A 74 1.19 15.70 10.93
C ASP A 74 2.25 16.16 9.92
N VAL A 75 2.50 17.47 9.82
CA VAL A 75 3.52 18.07 8.95
C VAL A 75 4.53 18.85 9.76
N GLY A 76 5.73 19.05 9.22
CA GLY A 76 6.79 19.77 9.91
C GLY A 76 7.31 19.05 11.16
N VAL A 77 7.19 17.71 11.21
CA VAL A 77 7.51 16.90 12.41
C VAL A 77 9.00 16.79 12.70
N LEU A 78 9.85 16.96 11.69
CA LEU A 78 11.30 16.86 11.82
C LEU A 78 11.97 18.25 11.61
N PRO A 79 12.64 18.80 12.62
CA PRO A 79 13.09 20.20 12.57
C PRO A 79 14.35 20.45 11.72
N ARG A 80 14.99 19.39 11.19
CA ARG A 80 16.27 19.51 10.47
C ARG A 80 16.21 19.08 9.00
N VAL A 81 15.05 18.72 8.50
CA VAL A 81 14.78 18.46 7.09
C VAL A 81 14.09 19.66 6.45
N HIS A 82 14.02 19.73 5.13
CA HIS A 82 13.36 20.85 4.46
C HIS A 82 11.85 20.74 4.52
N GLY A 83 11.30 19.50 4.50
CA GLY A 83 9.90 19.22 4.75
C GLY A 83 9.73 17.81 5.26
N SER A 84 8.68 17.58 6.05
CA SER A 84 8.36 16.27 6.61
C SER A 84 6.88 16.10 6.87
N SER A 85 6.41 14.86 6.79
CA SER A 85 5.06 14.49 7.17
C SER A 85 5.01 13.11 7.81
N VAL A 86 4.09 12.92 8.73
CA VAL A 86 3.60 11.60 9.14
C VAL A 86 2.20 11.47 8.58
N PHE A 87 2.04 10.53 7.68
CA PHE A 87 0.74 10.19 7.10
C PHE A 87 0.30 8.85 7.66
N THR A 88 -0.85 8.83 8.30
CA THR A 88 -1.44 7.61 8.88
C THR A 88 -2.81 7.38 8.26
N ARG A 89 -3.08 6.15 7.83
CA ARG A 89 -4.39 5.68 7.37
C ARG A 89 -4.71 4.35 8.05
N GLY A 90 -5.56 4.42 9.08
CA GLY A 90 -5.77 3.31 10.00
C GLY A 90 -4.44 2.86 10.60
N GLU A 91 -4.06 1.61 10.36
CA GLU A 91 -2.81 1.00 10.83
C GLU A 91 -1.66 1.06 9.81
N THR A 92 -1.77 1.89 8.77
CA THR A 92 -0.69 2.12 7.82
C THR A 92 -0.11 3.51 8.05
N GLN A 93 1.17 3.58 8.40
CA GLN A 93 1.85 4.83 8.74
C GLN A 93 3.16 4.97 7.95
N ALA A 94 3.36 6.14 7.35
CA ALA A 94 4.57 6.51 6.65
C ALA A 94 5.14 7.83 7.22
N LEU A 95 6.40 7.82 7.61
CA LEU A 95 7.20 9.03 7.86
C LEU A 95 7.87 9.41 6.56
N VAL A 96 7.53 10.58 6.02
CA VAL A 96 8.08 11.02 4.74
C VAL A 96 8.84 12.33 4.92
N THR A 97 10.04 12.37 4.35
CA THR A 97 10.91 13.53 4.40
C THR A 97 11.24 14.02 2.99
N ALA A 98 11.30 15.34 2.82
CA ALA A 98 11.76 15.99 1.61
C ALA A 98 13.04 16.77 1.88
N THR A 99 14.05 16.55 1.01
CA THR A 99 15.32 17.24 1.04
C THR A 99 15.55 17.94 -0.29
N LEU A 100 15.94 19.20 -0.21
CA LEU A 100 16.29 20.02 -1.37
C LEU A 100 17.81 20.09 -1.49
N GLY A 101 18.32 19.90 -2.70
CA GLY A 101 19.73 19.95 -3.02
C GLY A 101 20.03 20.84 -4.22
N THR A 102 21.28 20.90 -4.58
CA THR A 102 21.78 21.61 -5.75
C THR A 102 21.77 20.72 -7.00
N ALA A 103 22.21 21.24 -8.14
CA ALA A 103 22.38 20.44 -9.36
C ALA A 103 23.42 19.32 -9.20
N GLU A 104 24.40 19.49 -8.29
CA GLU A 104 25.42 18.46 -8.03
C GLU A 104 24.85 17.25 -7.28
N ASP A 105 23.70 17.41 -6.63
CA ASP A 105 23.00 16.34 -5.89
C ASP A 105 22.08 15.50 -6.78
N GLN A 106 22.01 15.77 -8.08
CA GLN A 106 21.25 14.98 -9.03
C GLN A 106 21.78 13.55 -9.13
N GLN A 107 20.89 12.59 -9.24
CA GLN A 107 21.30 11.22 -9.48
C GLN A 107 21.79 11.06 -10.93
N LYS A 108 23.07 10.78 -11.11
CA LYS A 108 23.64 10.40 -12.39
C LYS A 108 23.25 8.94 -12.69
N ILE A 109 22.73 8.73 -13.89
CA ILE A 109 22.37 7.39 -14.40
C ILE A 109 23.19 7.17 -15.66
N GLU A 110 24.10 6.17 -15.61
CA GLU A 110 24.91 5.76 -16.73
C GLU A 110 24.24 4.59 -17.46
N MET A 111 23.95 4.76 -18.73
CA MET A 111 23.37 3.75 -19.61
C MET A 111 24.29 3.49 -20.81
N VAL A 112 24.02 2.41 -21.56
CA VAL A 112 24.83 2.05 -22.75
C VAL A 112 24.80 3.13 -23.82
N ASP A 113 23.71 3.86 -23.92
CA ASP A 113 23.43 4.92 -24.90
C ASP A 113 23.74 6.33 -24.40
N GLY A 114 24.24 6.48 -23.17
CA GLY A 114 24.65 7.78 -22.64
C GLY A 114 24.41 7.97 -21.14
N GLU A 115 24.56 9.21 -20.70
CA GLU A 115 24.34 9.62 -19.32
C GLU A 115 23.07 10.45 -19.22
N SER A 116 22.31 10.25 -18.14
CA SER A 116 21.16 11.10 -17.81
C SER A 116 21.22 11.51 -16.33
N TYR A 117 20.53 12.59 -16.01
CA TYR A 117 20.49 13.14 -14.65
C TYR A 117 19.04 13.19 -14.17
N LYS A 118 18.83 12.74 -12.94
CA LYS A 118 17.52 12.68 -12.32
C LYS A 118 17.44 13.68 -11.17
N ARG A 119 16.62 14.70 -11.34
CA ARG A 119 16.45 15.80 -10.40
C ARG A 119 15.44 15.51 -9.30
N PHE A 120 14.44 14.67 -9.58
CA PHE A 120 13.46 14.23 -8.59
C PHE A 120 13.67 12.76 -8.29
N MET A 121 13.79 12.42 -7.02
CA MET A 121 14.03 11.05 -6.56
C MET A 121 13.08 10.74 -5.41
N LEU A 122 12.51 9.51 -5.40
CA LEU A 122 11.75 8.99 -4.28
C LEU A 122 12.31 7.62 -3.87
N HIS A 123 12.74 7.53 -2.62
CA HIS A 123 13.21 6.29 -2.01
C HIS A 123 12.20 5.80 -0.99
N TYR A 124 11.83 4.54 -1.12
CA TYR A 124 10.86 3.86 -0.28
C TYR A 124 11.57 2.79 0.54
N ASN A 125 11.41 2.84 1.85
CA ASN A 125 11.98 1.88 2.78
C ASN A 125 10.84 1.12 3.48
N PHE A 126 10.95 -0.21 3.46
CA PHE A 126 9.98 -1.11 4.08
C PHE A 126 10.68 -2.04 5.07
N PRO A 127 11.04 -1.54 6.25
CA PRO A 127 11.76 -2.34 7.23
C PRO A 127 10.87 -3.47 7.78
N PRO A 128 11.45 -4.59 8.22
CA PRO A 128 10.69 -5.75 8.70
C PRO A 128 9.73 -5.42 9.84
N PHE A 129 10.09 -4.51 10.72
CA PHE A 129 9.24 -4.11 11.84
C PHE A 129 7.90 -3.50 11.40
N SER A 130 7.81 -2.93 10.19
CA SER A 130 6.55 -2.36 9.66
C SER A 130 5.42 -3.39 9.51
N VAL A 131 5.75 -4.66 9.49
CA VAL A 131 4.80 -5.79 9.48
C VAL A 131 4.95 -6.70 10.72
N GLY A 132 5.69 -6.26 11.74
CA GLY A 132 5.91 -7.02 12.98
C GLY A 132 6.94 -8.15 12.85
N GLU A 133 7.76 -8.14 11.79
CA GLU A 133 8.79 -9.16 11.58
C GLU A 133 10.13 -8.76 12.18
N VAL A 134 10.88 -9.75 12.65
CA VAL A 134 12.27 -9.61 13.08
C VAL A 134 13.17 -10.26 12.05
N SER A 135 13.87 -9.46 11.25
CA SER A 135 14.85 -9.97 10.26
C SER A 135 15.99 -8.98 10.05
N PHE A 136 17.06 -9.44 9.38
CA PHE A 136 18.20 -8.58 9.06
C PHE A 136 17.79 -7.50 8.05
N LEU A 137 18.23 -6.26 8.31
CA LEU A 137 18.15 -5.18 7.33
C LEU A 137 19.11 -5.47 6.19
N ARG A 138 18.57 -5.53 4.97
CA ARG A 138 19.31 -5.75 3.73
C ARG A 138 19.18 -4.52 2.84
N GLY A 139 19.89 -4.48 1.74
CA GLY A 139 19.66 -3.48 0.69
C GLY A 139 18.24 -3.60 0.09
N PRO A 140 17.79 -2.58 -0.68
CA PRO A 140 16.43 -2.51 -1.21
C PRO A 140 16.04 -3.77 -1.98
N GLY A 141 14.94 -4.38 -1.59
CA GLY A 141 14.34 -5.52 -2.27
C GLY A 141 13.43 -5.09 -3.43
N ARG A 142 12.85 -6.07 -4.15
CA ARG A 142 11.94 -5.80 -5.28
C ARG A 142 10.73 -4.96 -4.90
N ARG A 143 10.19 -5.18 -3.69
CA ARG A 143 9.05 -4.41 -3.16
C ARG A 143 9.42 -2.94 -3.03
N GLU A 144 10.55 -2.65 -2.41
CA GLU A 144 10.98 -1.26 -2.18
C GLU A 144 11.26 -0.53 -3.48
N VAL A 145 11.93 -1.18 -4.43
CA VAL A 145 12.17 -0.62 -5.76
C VAL A 145 10.85 -0.38 -6.51
N GLY A 146 9.93 -1.35 -6.53
CA GLY A 146 8.66 -1.24 -7.23
C GLY A 146 7.71 -0.21 -6.63
N HIS A 147 7.56 -0.21 -5.30
CA HIS A 147 6.71 0.76 -4.59
C HIS A 147 7.29 2.18 -4.65
N GLY A 148 8.62 2.32 -4.53
CA GLY A 148 9.30 3.60 -4.71
C GLY A 148 9.09 4.16 -6.12
N ALA A 149 9.27 3.34 -7.15
CA ALA A 149 9.06 3.74 -8.54
C ALA A 149 7.60 4.14 -8.83
N LEU A 150 6.62 3.45 -8.23
CA LEU A 150 5.21 3.81 -8.35
C LEU A 150 4.92 5.17 -7.71
N ALA A 151 5.38 5.40 -6.48
CA ALA A 151 5.18 6.65 -5.76
C ALA A 151 5.89 7.82 -6.46
N GLU A 152 7.12 7.60 -6.95
CA GLU A 152 7.85 8.60 -7.72
C GLU A 152 7.10 8.99 -9.00
N ARG A 153 6.63 7.99 -9.76
CA ARG A 153 5.85 8.21 -10.99
C ARG A 153 4.57 8.98 -10.70
N ALA A 154 3.92 8.70 -9.57
CA ALA A 154 2.70 9.39 -9.16
C ALA A 154 2.92 10.89 -8.94
N LEU A 155 4.05 11.28 -8.36
CA LEU A 155 4.37 12.66 -8.02
C LEU A 155 5.05 13.43 -9.17
N LEU A 156 5.79 12.75 -10.04
CA LEU A 156 6.59 13.38 -11.09
C LEU A 156 5.81 14.39 -11.96
N PRO A 157 4.55 14.14 -12.39
CA PRO A 157 3.80 15.07 -13.23
C PRO A 157 3.46 16.40 -12.58
N VAL A 158 3.49 16.48 -11.25
CA VAL A 158 3.16 17.71 -10.50
C VAL A 158 4.40 18.46 -10.00
N ILE A 159 5.58 17.90 -10.20
CA ILE A 159 6.86 18.54 -9.85
C ILE A 159 7.09 19.74 -10.75
N PRO A 160 7.46 20.92 -10.22
CA PRO A 160 7.75 22.11 -11.01
C PRO A 160 8.95 21.91 -11.95
N SER A 161 8.95 22.59 -13.09
CA SER A 161 10.10 22.60 -14.00
C SER A 161 11.35 23.20 -13.33
N GLU A 162 12.53 22.87 -13.85
CA GLU A 162 13.80 23.38 -13.33
C GLU A 162 13.89 24.91 -13.38
N GLU A 163 13.34 25.53 -14.43
CA GLU A 163 13.27 26.98 -14.56
C GLU A 163 12.51 27.68 -13.43
N LYS A 164 11.44 27.02 -12.94
CA LYS A 164 10.60 27.55 -11.84
C LYS A 164 11.13 27.20 -10.47
N TRP A 165 11.83 26.07 -10.36
CA TRP A 165 12.32 25.53 -9.10
C TRP A 165 13.65 24.80 -9.31
N PRO A 166 14.80 25.48 -9.21
CA PRO A 166 16.11 24.97 -9.60
C PRO A 166 16.78 24.06 -8.53
N TYR A 167 15.98 23.33 -7.77
CA TYR A 167 16.47 22.43 -6.75
C TYR A 167 16.32 20.98 -7.17
N THR A 168 17.31 20.18 -6.81
CA THR A 168 17.18 18.72 -6.77
C THR A 168 16.30 18.34 -5.57
N MET A 169 15.36 17.44 -5.77
CA MET A 169 14.41 17.03 -4.73
C MET A 169 14.55 15.54 -4.45
N ARG A 170 14.82 15.21 -3.20
CA ARG A 170 14.84 13.82 -2.73
C ARG A 170 13.78 13.62 -1.67
N VAL A 171 12.84 12.71 -1.95
CA VAL A 171 11.84 12.25 -0.99
C VAL A 171 12.26 10.88 -0.46
N VAL A 172 12.21 10.69 0.85
CA VAL A 172 12.41 9.40 1.49
C VAL A 172 11.16 9.06 2.28
N SER A 173 10.59 7.90 2.02
CA SER A 173 9.41 7.39 2.73
C SER A 173 9.81 6.16 3.54
N ASP A 174 9.80 6.29 4.85
CA ASP A 174 10.03 5.21 5.81
C ASP A 174 8.68 4.69 6.31
N ILE A 175 8.37 3.43 6.02
CA ILE A 175 7.12 2.82 6.47
C ILE A 175 7.28 2.33 7.90
N LEU A 176 6.51 2.95 8.81
CA LEU A 176 6.56 2.65 10.24
C LEU A 176 5.63 1.48 10.57
N GLU A 177 4.46 1.41 9.92
CA GLU A 177 3.51 0.32 10.04
C GLU A 177 2.76 0.12 8.72
N SER A 178 2.38 -1.14 8.41
CA SER A 178 1.68 -1.46 7.17
C SER A 178 0.55 -2.47 7.39
N ASN A 179 -0.67 -2.05 7.03
CA ASN A 179 -1.85 -2.91 6.87
C ASN A 179 -2.63 -2.53 5.61
N GLY A 180 -2.02 -2.74 4.45
CA GLY A 180 -2.56 -2.41 3.13
C GLY A 180 -2.05 -1.09 2.57
N SER A 181 -1.56 -1.15 1.34
CA SER A 181 -1.11 -0.04 0.47
C SER A 181 -0.25 1.06 1.11
N SER A 182 0.91 0.66 1.62
CA SER A 182 1.94 1.61 2.10
C SER A 182 2.53 2.48 0.98
N SER A 183 2.52 2.02 -0.29
CA SER A 183 2.93 2.84 -1.43
C SER A 183 2.01 4.05 -1.64
N MET A 184 0.70 3.90 -1.45
CA MET A 184 -0.23 5.03 -1.55
C MET A 184 -0.13 5.96 -0.34
N ALA A 185 0.20 5.45 0.85
CA ALA A 185 0.58 6.28 1.98
C ALA A 185 1.84 7.12 1.68
N SER A 186 2.83 6.54 0.96
CA SER A 186 4.03 7.25 0.49
C SER A 186 3.72 8.35 -0.53
N VAL A 187 2.73 8.15 -1.40
CA VAL A 187 2.27 9.18 -2.35
C VAL A 187 1.65 10.35 -1.59
N CYS A 188 0.72 10.07 -0.67
CA CYS A 188 0.07 11.10 0.13
C CYS A 188 1.08 11.85 1.01
N GLY A 189 1.91 11.12 1.76
CA GLY A 189 2.96 11.70 2.61
C GLY A 189 4.01 12.45 1.79
N GLY A 190 4.39 11.96 0.61
CA GLY A 190 5.33 12.63 -0.29
C GLY A 190 4.80 13.97 -0.81
N THR A 191 3.52 14.02 -1.17
CA THR A 191 2.83 15.28 -1.51
C THR A 191 2.94 16.28 -0.35
N LEU A 192 2.60 15.85 0.88
CA LEU A 192 2.61 16.70 2.07
C LEU A 192 4.02 17.17 2.42
N ALA A 193 5.01 16.27 2.40
CA ALA A 193 6.39 16.62 2.71
C ALA A 193 6.99 17.60 1.68
N LEU A 194 6.67 17.46 0.40
CA LEU A 194 7.09 18.41 -0.64
C LEU A 194 6.41 19.77 -0.46
N MET A 195 5.13 19.80 -0.10
CA MET A 195 4.42 21.05 0.21
C MET A 195 4.99 21.73 1.46
N ASP A 196 5.30 20.97 2.52
CA ASP A 196 5.95 21.46 3.73
C ASP A 196 7.35 22.04 3.45
N ALA A 197 8.08 21.44 2.49
CA ALA A 197 9.36 21.97 2.00
C ALA A 197 9.22 23.23 1.12
N GLY A 198 7.99 23.71 0.87
CA GLY A 198 7.72 24.89 0.05
C GLY A 198 7.82 24.64 -1.46
N VAL A 199 7.85 23.37 -1.91
CA VAL A 199 7.91 23.05 -3.34
C VAL A 199 6.56 23.44 -4.00
N PRO A 200 6.57 24.30 -5.06
CA PRO A 200 5.34 24.76 -5.70
C PRO A 200 4.78 23.68 -6.65
N LEU A 201 4.21 22.61 -6.07
CA LEU A 201 3.54 21.57 -6.84
C LEU A 201 2.39 22.17 -7.66
N SER A 202 2.19 21.70 -8.89
CA SER A 202 1.09 22.17 -9.74
C SER A 202 -0.29 21.77 -9.19
N SER A 203 -0.37 20.67 -8.46
CA SER A 203 -1.56 20.17 -7.75
C SER A 203 -1.14 19.13 -6.70
N PRO A 204 -1.87 18.99 -5.59
CA PRO A 204 -1.65 17.87 -4.69
C PRO A 204 -2.04 16.55 -5.35
N VAL A 205 -1.30 15.49 -5.03
CA VAL A 205 -1.57 14.12 -5.47
C VAL A 205 -1.98 13.29 -4.26
N ALA A 206 -3.07 12.55 -4.39
CA ALA A 206 -3.46 11.53 -3.44
C ALA A 206 -3.46 10.15 -4.12
N GLY A 207 -3.43 9.10 -3.33
CA GLY A 207 -3.46 7.74 -3.85
C GLY A 207 -4.23 6.79 -2.93
N MET A 208 -4.87 5.79 -3.56
CA MET A 208 -5.68 4.78 -2.88
C MET A 208 -5.47 3.41 -3.52
N ALA A 209 -5.64 2.34 -2.73
CA ALA A 209 -5.72 0.99 -3.24
C ALA A 209 -7.18 0.53 -3.23
N MET A 210 -7.64 0.11 -4.40
CA MET A 210 -8.93 -0.51 -4.63
C MET A 210 -8.75 -2.02 -4.70
N GLY A 211 -9.75 -2.77 -4.30
CA GLY A 211 -9.78 -4.22 -4.41
C GLY A 211 -11.03 -4.72 -5.12
N LEU A 212 -10.96 -5.97 -5.54
CA LEU A 212 -12.08 -6.70 -6.11
C LEU A 212 -12.16 -8.07 -5.44
N VAL A 213 -13.38 -8.45 -5.08
CA VAL A 213 -13.71 -9.85 -4.75
C VAL A 213 -14.81 -10.27 -5.71
N MET A 214 -14.59 -11.36 -6.46
CA MET A 214 -15.48 -11.79 -7.53
C MET A 214 -15.74 -13.30 -7.48
N ASP A 215 -16.98 -13.70 -7.65
CA ASP A 215 -17.38 -15.07 -7.93
C ASP A 215 -17.75 -15.18 -9.42
N GLU A 216 -16.79 -15.65 -10.23
CA GLU A 216 -16.98 -15.79 -11.68
C GLU A 216 -18.15 -16.73 -12.03
N ALA A 217 -18.37 -17.78 -11.23
CA ALA A 217 -19.40 -18.78 -11.50
C ALA A 217 -20.81 -18.21 -11.38
N ASN A 218 -21.03 -17.29 -10.42
CA ASN A 218 -22.32 -16.68 -10.14
C ASN A 218 -22.43 -15.23 -10.62
N GLY A 219 -21.35 -14.67 -11.18
CA GLY A 219 -21.30 -13.30 -11.66
C GLY A 219 -21.41 -12.23 -10.55
N LYS A 220 -21.23 -12.62 -9.27
CA LYS A 220 -21.24 -11.71 -8.14
C LYS A 220 -19.86 -11.06 -7.99
N TYR A 221 -19.83 -9.77 -7.68
CA TYR A 221 -18.60 -9.09 -7.35
C TYR A 221 -18.83 -7.94 -6.35
N ALA A 222 -17.74 -7.48 -5.77
CA ALA A 222 -17.67 -6.29 -4.93
C ALA A 222 -16.37 -5.55 -5.18
N VAL A 223 -16.47 -4.24 -5.43
CA VAL A 223 -15.34 -3.30 -5.47
C VAL A 223 -15.18 -2.70 -4.08
N LEU A 224 -13.97 -2.68 -3.57
CA LEU A 224 -13.64 -2.21 -2.23
C LEU A 224 -12.66 -1.06 -2.30
N SER A 225 -12.97 0.05 -1.63
CA SER A 225 -12.05 1.17 -1.44
C SER A 225 -11.13 0.94 -0.25
N ASP A 226 -9.90 1.38 -0.35
CA ASP A 226 -8.90 1.32 0.72
C ASP A 226 -8.79 -0.07 1.36
N ILE A 227 -8.33 -1.02 0.56
CA ILE A 227 -8.20 -2.41 0.99
C ILE A 227 -7.18 -2.59 2.10
N ALA A 228 -7.54 -3.37 3.12
CA ALA A 228 -6.65 -3.84 4.16
C ALA A 228 -5.81 -5.03 3.68
N GLY A 229 -4.76 -5.40 4.43
CA GLY A 229 -3.84 -6.46 4.04
C GLY A 229 -4.51 -7.83 3.78
N ALA A 230 -5.54 -8.18 4.53
CA ALA A 230 -6.30 -9.42 4.29
C ALA A 230 -7.09 -9.38 2.97
N GLU A 231 -7.67 -8.23 2.63
CA GLU A 231 -8.42 -8.03 1.39
C GLU A 231 -7.51 -7.99 0.16
N ASP A 232 -6.29 -7.42 0.29
CA ASP A 232 -5.23 -7.52 -0.71
C ASP A 232 -4.79 -8.97 -0.93
N HIS A 233 -4.59 -9.72 0.16
CA HIS A 233 -4.10 -11.10 0.08
C HIS A 233 -5.12 -12.07 -0.53
N TYR A 234 -6.40 -12.00 -0.13
CA TYR A 234 -7.47 -12.92 -0.52
C TYR A 234 -8.40 -12.38 -1.63
N GLY A 235 -8.25 -11.12 -2.01
CA GLY A 235 -9.00 -10.52 -3.12
C GLY A 235 -8.46 -10.93 -4.49
N ASP A 236 -9.22 -10.63 -5.53
CA ASP A 236 -8.98 -11.01 -6.93
C ASP A 236 -8.28 -9.90 -7.73
N MET A 237 -8.27 -8.68 -7.21
CA MET A 237 -7.56 -7.53 -7.78
C MET A 237 -7.00 -6.64 -6.68
N ASP A 238 -5.77 -6.16 -6.87
CA ASP A 238 -5.15 -5.03 -6.20
C ASP A 238 -4.92 -3.93 -7.24
N PHE A 239 -5.61 -2.82 -7.09
CA PHE A 239 -5.63 -1.73 -8.05
C PHE A 239 -5.25 -0.42 -7.36
N LYS A 240 -3.99 0.00 -7.51
CA LYS A 240 -3.47 1.23 -6.94
C LYS A 240 -3.61 2.36 -7.93
N VAL A 241 -4.29 3.41 -7.52
CA VAL A 241 -4.53 4.62 -8.33
C VAL A 241 -4.03 5.83 -7.56
N ALA A 242 -3.27 6.66 -8.23
CA ALA A 242 -2.85 7.96 -7.72
C ALA A 242 -3.17 9.05 -8.74
N GLY A 243 -3.55 10.22 -8.25
CA GLY A 243 -3.91 11.32 -9.14
C GLY A 243 -4.19 12.63 -8.42
N THR A 244 -4.51 13.61 -9.23
CA THR A 244 -4.96 14.94 -8.84
C THR A 244 -6.48 15.05 -9.04
N ALA A 245 -7.07 16.17 -8.68
CA ALA A 245 -8.47 16.45 -8.97
C ALA A 245 -8.82 16.45 -10.49
N THR A 246 -7.84 16.56 -11.35
CA THR A 246 -8.02 16.67 -12.80
C THR A 246 -7.63 15.43 -13.60
N GLY A 247 -6.96 14.45 -12.98
CA GLY A 247 -6.58 13.22 -13.67
C GLY A 247 -5.62 12.34 -12.90
N ILE A 248 -5.49 11.10 -13.41
CA ILE A 248 -4.64 10.06 -12.86
C ILE A 248 -3.18 10.33 -13.26
N THR A 249 -2.27 10.24 -12.29
CA THR A 249 -0.82 10.41 -12.50
C THR A 249 -0.07 9.08 -12.50
N ALA A 250 -0.57 8.08 -11.77
CA ALA A 250 -0.02 6.73 -11.79
C ALA A 250 -1.09 5.69 -11.50
N LEU A 251 -0.88 4.51 -12.06
CA LEU A 251 -1.77 3.37 -11.93
C LEU A 251 -0.94 2.09 -11.92
N GLN A 252 -1.25 1.19 -10.98
CA GLN A 252 -0.74 -0.18 -10.97
C GLN A 252 -1.90 -1.11 -10.67
N MET A 253 -2.04 -2.16 -11.46
CA MET A 253 -3.06 -3.18 -11.27
C MET A 253 -2.41 -4.56 -11.28
N ASP A 254 -2.78 -5.37 -10.29
CA ASP A 254 -2.48 -6.80 -10.22
C ASP A 254 -3.80 -7.57 -10.10
N ILE A 255 -4.03 -8.51 -11.02
CA ILE A 255 -5.25 -9.31 -11.07
C ILE A 255 -4.89 -10.79 -10.96
N LYS A 256 -5.67 -11.53 -10.17
CA LYS A 256 -5.52 -12.97 -9.93
C LYS A 256 -6.56 -13.80 -10.67
N VAL A 257 -7.44 -13.16 -11.42
CA VAL A 257 -8.50 -13.77 -12.26
C VAL A 257 -8.18 -13.63 -13.74
N ALA A 258 -8.90 -14.35 -14.60
CA ALA A 258 -8.66 -14.35 -16.04
C ALA A 258 -8.82 -12.97 -16.70
N GLY A 259 -9.59 -12.08 -16.08
CA GLY A 259 -9.79 -10.70 -16.53
C GLY A 259 -10.90 -10.01 -15.77
N ILE A 260 -10.98 -8.68 -15.94
CA ILE A 260 -12.07 -7.86 -15.38
C ILE A 260 -12.79 -7.14 -16.51
N THR A 261 -14.07 -6.86 -16.32
CA THR A 261 -14.87 -6.14 -17.33
C THR A 261 -14.59 -4.62 -17.28
N MET A 262 -14.85 -3.93 -18.38
CA MET A 262 -14.78 -2.46 -18.42
C MET A 262 -15.75 -1.80 -17.44
N GLY A 263 -16.86 -2.48 -17.10
CA GLY A 263 -17.81 -2.02 -16.07
C GLY A 263 -17.19 -1.99 -14.68
N ILE A 264 -16.54 -3.09 -14.28
CA ILE A 264 -15.83 -3.21 -12.99
C ILE A 264 -14.70 -2.17 -12.90
N MET A 265 -13.92 -2.02 -14.00
CA MET A 265 -12.85 -1.02 -14.04
C MET A 265 -13.38 0.41 -13.86
N ARG A 266 -14.49 0.73 -14.53
CA ARG A 266 -15.11 2.05 -14.41
C ARG A 266 -15.61 2.29 -12.99
N GLU A 267 -16.32 1.33 -12.39
CA GLU A 267 -16.79 1.39 -11.01
C GLU A 267 -15.62 1.65 -10.03
N ALA A 268 -14.52 0.89 -10.18
CA ALA A 268 -13.33 1.07 -9.35
C ALA A 268 -12.68 2.46 -9.49
N LEU A 269 -12.67 3.02 -10.70
CA LEU A 269 -12.12 4.36 -10.95
C LEU A 269 -13.05 5.48 -10.47
N GLU A 270 -14.36 5.31 -10.59
CA GLU A 270 -15.35 6.29 -10.14
C GLU A 270 -15.45 6.32 -8.59
N GLN A 271 -15.31 5.17 -7.96
CA GLN A 271 -15.32 5.03 -6.50
C GLN A 271 -14.04 5.59 -5.85
#